data_20f27272a5c166b39169f01460edfec2
#
_entry.id   20f27272a5c166b39169f01460edfec2
#
_cell.length_a   1.000
_cell.length_b   1.000
_cell.length_c   1.000
_cell.angle_alpha   90.00
_cell.angle_beta   90.00
_cell.angle_gamma   90.00
#
_symmetry.space_group_name_H-M   'P 1'
#
loop_
_entity.id
_entity.type
_entity.pdbx_description
1 polymer ?
#
loop_
_entity_poly.entity_id
_entity_poly.type
_entity_poly.pdbx_seq_one_letter_code
_entity_poly.pdbx_strand_id
1 'polypeptide(L)'
;MVKSMTGFGRACKEIDGYMITVEIKSVNHRYFEFSCRCPRQYGFIDDKIKSFINSKVARGKIECFVGIEALNTESADVVVNNTLAGAYVKALKELSDNYGLKEDFGASTVARFPDVLVVRKSEEDENKIWQLVKTVADEAVEKFIEMRKVEGKRMYDDVYSRSQFILDTVSFIEERSPQTVNEYNDKLVERVHELLGDVSLDENRLLQEVAIYADKVAVAEETVRLRSHISQLRDFISSDEAVGRKLDFLIQEINRETNTIGSKCNDVEIARKVVDVKAEIEKIREQIQNIE
;
A
#
# COMPACT_ATOMS: atom_id res chain seq x y z
N MET A 1 15.72 0.76 5.63
CA MET A 1 15.29 1.25 4.28
C MET A 1 13.80 0.99 4.14
N VAL A 2 13.03 1.99 3.77
CA VAL A 2 11.56 1.92 3.64
C VAL A 2 11.10 0.85 2.64
N LYS A 3 9.93 0.26 2.91
CA LYS A 3 9.28 -0.74 2.05
C LYS A 3 7.95 -0.18 1.56
N SER A 4 7.52 -0.60 0.37
CA SER A 4 6.16 -0.29 -0.09
C SER A 4 5.14 -1.11 0.69
N MET A 5 3.96 -0.53 0.96
CA MET A 5 2.79 -1.27 1.47
C MET A 5 2.12 -2.13 0.38
N THR A 6 2.36 -1.83 -0.90
CA THR A 6 1.88 -2.62 -2.02
C THR A 6 2.89 -3.70 -2.39
N GLY A 7 2.41 -4.84 -2.80
CA GLY A 7 3.28 -5.94 -3.22
C GLY A 7 2.50 -7.13 -3.76
N PHE A 8 3.22 -7.99 -4.47
CA PHE A 8 2.71 -9.24 -5.00
C PHE A 8 3.79 -10.31 -4.94
N GLY A 9 3.41 -11.51 -4.51
CA GLY A 9 4.27 -12.68 -4.55
C GLY A 9 3.47 -13.92 -4.92
N ARG A 10 4.01 -14.73 -5.80
CA ARG A 10 3.41 -16.00 -6.23
C ARG A 10 4.46 -17.08 -6.28
N ALA A 11 4.11 -18.23 -5.74
CA ALA A 11 4.83 -19.47 -5.91
C ALA A 11 3.88 -20.60 -6.27
N CYS A 12 4.35 -21.51 -7.09
CA CYS A 12 3.61 -22.72 -7.49
C CYS A 12 4.61 -23.86 -7.57
N LYS A 13 4.33 -24.96 -6.85
CA LYS A 13 5.19 -26.14 -6.84
C LYS A 13 4.39 -27.43 -6.83
N GLU A 14 4.93 -28.41 -7.50
CA GLU A 14 4.51 -29.79 -7.37
C GLU A 14 5.35 -30.46 -6.26
N ILE A 15 4.70 -30.90 -5.19
CA ILE A 15 5.33 -31.53 -4.04
C ILE A 15 4.43 -32.68 -3.55
N ASP A 16 5.00 -33.88 -3.37
CA ASP A 16 4.32 -35.04 -2.80
C ASP A 16 3.01 -35.40 -3.49
N GLY A 17 2.92 -35.20 -4.81
CA GLY A 17 1.71 -35.49 -5.59
C GLY A 17 0.62 -34.42 -5.51
N TYR A 18 0.95 -33.22 -4.96
CA TYR A 18 0.09 -32.05 -4.93
C TYR A 18 0.68 -30.91 -5.75
N MET A 19 -0.15 -30.25 -6.55
CA MET A 19 0.16 -28.94 -7.11
C MET A 19 -0.33 -27.88 -6.13
N ILE A 20 0.60 -27.17 -5.52
CA ILE A 20 0.29 -26.12 -4.53
C ILE A 20 0.64 -24.76 -5.10
N THR A 21 -0.31 -23.85 -5.09
CA THR A 21 -0.14 -22.46 -5.50
C THR A 21 -0.44 -21.55 -4.32
N VAL A 22 0.46 -20.63 -4.02
CA VAL A 22 0.25 -19.57 -3.04
C VAL A 22 0.47 -18.23 -3.72
N GLU A 23 -0.53 -17.35 -3.63
CA GLU A 23 -0.45 -15.98 -4.12
C GLU A 23 -0.73 -15.04 -2.94
N ILE A 24 0.09 -14.01 -2.81
CA ILE A 24 -0.01 -12.99 -1.77
C ILE A 24 -0.02 -11.64 -2.44
N LYS A 25 -1.03 -10.84 -2.14
CA LYS A 25 -1.16 -9.47 -2.63
C LYS A 25 -1.42 -8.54 -1.46
N SER A 26 -0.81 -7.36 -1.45
CA SER A 26 -1.13 -6.33 -0.46
C SER A 26 -1.46 -5.00 -1.12
N VAL A 27 -2.33 -4.26 -0.44
CA VAL A 27 -2.63 -2.86 -0.75
C VAL A 27 -2.46 -2.02 0.52
N ASN A 28 -2.27 -0.71 0.33
CA ASN A 28 -2.14 0.21 1.44
C ASN A 28 -3.34 0.13 2.38
N HIS A 29 -3.08 -0.14 3.66
CA HIS A 29 -4.08 -0.10 4.73
C HIS A 29 -3.41 0.24 6.07
N ARG A 30 -4.14 0.98 6.92
CA ARG A 30 -3.63 1.49 8.20
C ARG A 30 -3.25 0.38 9.18
N TYR A 31 -3.99 -0.73 9.15
CA TYR A 31 -3.82 -1.87 10.06
C TYR A 31 -3.50 -3.12 9.23
N PHE A 32 -3.04 -4.17 9.94
CA PHE A 32 -2.94 -5.49 9.34
C PHE A 32 -4.35 -6.07 9.16
N GLU A 33 -4.81 -6.15 7.94
CA GLU A 33 -6.03 -6.84 7.53
C GLU A 33 -5.64 -8.06 6.70
N PHE A 34 -6.26 -9.21 6.97
CA PHE A 34 -5.93 -10.44 6.26
C PHE A 34 -7.20 -11.15 5.80
N SER A 35 -7.19 -11.58 4.56
CA SER A 35 -8.19 -12.48 4.00
C SER A 35 -7.51 -13.59 3.21
N CYS A 36 -7.96 -14.83 3.40
CA CYS A 36 -7.47 -15.97 2.66
C CYS A 36 -8.60 -16.62 1.86
N ARG A 37 -8.28 -17.05 0.66
CA ARG A 37 -9.13 -17.92 -0.15
C ARG A 37 -8.44 -19.25 -0.31
N CYS A 38 -8.97 -20.28 0.34
CA CYS A 38 -8.49 -21.66 0.22
C CYS A 38 -9.66 -22.61 -0.09
N PRO A 39 -9.41 -23.80 -0.62
CA PRO A 39 -10.45 -24.81 -0.83
C PRO A 39 -11.10 -25.21 0.50
N ARG A 40 -12.41 -25.36 0.54
CA ARG A 40 -13.20 -25.59 1.76
C ARG A 40 -12.71 -26.76 2.60
N GLN A 41 -12.18 -27.80 1.97
CA GLN A 41 -11.62 -28.99 2.66
C GLN A 41 -10.35 -28.69 3.48
N TYR A 42 -9.66 -27.59 3.21
CA TYR A 42 -8.42 -27.14 3.87
C TYR A 42 -8.60 -25.86 4.68
N GLY A 43 -9.80 -25.62 5.22
CA GLY A 43 -10.12 -24.40 5.97
C GLY A 43 -9.19 -24.12 7.15
N PHE A 44 -8.56 -25.17 7.74
CA PHE A 44 -7.57 -25.04 8.81
C PHE A 44 -6.29 -24.27 8.41
N ILE A 45 -6.04 -24.10 7.10
CA ILE A 45 -4.88 -23.37 6.57
C ILE A 45 -5.04 -21.87 6.82
N ASP A 46 -6.25 -21.33 6.86
CA ASP A 46 -6.50 -19.88 6.98
C ASP A 46 -5.81 -19.29 8.20
N ASP A 47 -6.02 -19.86 9.39
CA ASP A 47 -5.41 -19.36 10.63
C ASP A 47 -3.89 -19.57 10.65
N LYS A 48 -3.40 -20.69 10.10
CA LYS A 48 -1.97 -21.00 10.07
C LYS A 48 -1.22 -20.05 9.15
N ILE A 49 -1.73 -19.79 7.94
CA ILE A 49 -1.10 -18.90 6.96
C ILE A 49 -1.21 -17.44 7.38
N LYS A 50 -2.33 -17.04 8.02
CA LYS A 50 -2.49 -15.72 8.63
C LYS A 50 -1.40 -15.45 9.68
N SER A 51 -1.22 -16.38 10.60
CA SER A 51 -0.19 -16.27 11.65
C SER A 51 1.21 -16.22 11.05
N PHE A 52 1.47 -17.04 10.02
CA PHE A 52 2.74 -17.07 9.31
C PHE A 52 3.03 -15.73 8.61
N ILE A 53 2.10 -15.19 7.84
CA ILE A 53 2.28 -13.91 7.14
C ILE A 53 2.37 -12.74 8.11
N ASN A 54 1.57 -12.72 9.20
CA ASN A 54 1.61 -11.66 10.21
C ASN A 54 2.96 -11.58 10.93
N SER A 55 3.69 -12.71 11.04
CA SER A 55 5.05 -12.70 11.58
C SER A 55 6.09 -12.00 10.68
N LYS A 56 5.78 -11.76 9.42
CA LYS A 56 6.68 -11.18 8.40
C LYS A 56 6.26 -9.78 7.94
N VAL A 57 5.00 -9.40 8.14
CA VAL A 57 4.41 -8.15 7.65
C VAL A 57 3.60 -7.49 8.76
N ALA A 58 3.93 -6.23 9.08
CA ALA A 58 3.31 -5.51 10.19
C ALA A 58 2.03 -4.73 9.79
N ARG A 59 1.90 -4.28 8.54
CA ARG A 59 0.80 -3.44 8.04
C ARG A 59 0.37 -3.83 6.63
N GLY A 60 -0.85 -3.38 6.28
CA GLY A 60 -1.42 -3.55 4.94
C GLY A 60 -2.64 -4.47 4.94
N LYS A 61 -3.48 -4.32 3.94
CA LYS A 61 -4.54 -5.28 3.65
C LYS A 61 -3.97 -6.35 2.72
N ILE A 62 -3.88 -7.57 3.26
CA ILE A 62 -3.28 -8.72 2.58
C ILE A 62 -4.38 -9.67 2.13
N GLU A 63 -4.38 -9.96 0.85
CA GLU A 63 -5.20 -11.00 0.24
C GLU A 63 -4.29 -12.18 -0.12
N CYS A 64 -4.59 -13.34 0.44
CA CYS A 64 -3.88 -14.59 0.16
C CYS A 64 -4.79 -15.56 -0.60
N PHE A 65 -4.24 -16.20 -1.60
CA PHE A 65 -4.90 -17.31 -2.29
C PHE A 65 -4.04 -18.55 -2.13
N VAL A 66 -4.66 -19.66 -1.71
CA VAL A 66 -4.04 -20.96 -1.61
C VAL A 66 -4.81 -21.94 -2.47
N GLY A 67 -4.21 -22.44 -3.54
CA GLY A 67 -4.70 -23.52 -4.37
C GLY A 67 -3.99 -24.82 -4.02
N ILE A 68 -4.73 -25.92 -3.84
CA ILE A 68 -4.20 -27.25 -3.60
C ILE A 68 -4.94 -28.21 -4.51
N GLU A 69 -4.25 -28.81 -5.44
CA GLU A 69 -4.77 -29.79 -6.39
C GLU A 69 -3.99 -31.10 -6.23
N ALA A 70 -4.68 -32.19 -5.89
CA ALA A 70 -4.07 -33.53 -5.87
C ALA A 70 -3.87 -34.00 -7.32
N LEU A 71 -2.65 -34.32 -7.70
CA LEU A 71 -2.30 -34.82 -9.04
C LEU A 71 -2.58 -36.32 -9.18
N ASN A 72 -2.50 -37.06 -8.08
CA ASN A 72 -2.78 -38.48 -8.05
C ASN A 72 -4.18 -38.74 -7.47
N THR A 73 -5.08 -39.19 -8.30
CA THR A 73 -6.45 -39.59 -7.92
C THR A 73 -6.57 -41.02 -7.39
N GLU A 74 -5.43 -41.67 -7.09
CA GLU A 74 -5.40 -43.11 -6.78
C GLU A 74 -5.99 -43.50 -5.40
N SER A 75 -6.45 -42.57 -4.58
CA SER A 75 -6.95 -42.86 -3.22
C SER A 75 -8.44 -42.51 -3.01
N ALA A 76 -9.24 -42.60 -4.04
CA ALA A 76 -10.69 -42.50 -3.85
C ALA A 76 -11.29 -43.91 -3.58
N ASP A 77 -11.49 -44.25 -2.30
CA ASP A 77 -12.22 -45.44 -1.93
C ASP A 77 -13.70 -45.25 -2.14
N VAL A 78 -14.32 -46.13 -2.99
CA VAL A 78 -15.77 -46.19 -3.13
C VAL A 78 -16.30 -47.13 -2.08
N VAL A 79 -16.95 -46.58 -1.06
CA VAL A 79 -17.50 -47.36 0.06
C VAL A 79 -19.02 -47.50 -0.14
N VAL A 80 -19.50 -48.72 0.06
CA VAL A 80 -20.95 -48.99 0.05
C VAL A 80 -21.55 -48.60 1.41
N ASN A 81 -22.55 -47.74 1.42
CA ASN A 81 -23.37 -47.49 2.61
C ASN A 81 -24.36 -48.65 2.81
N ASN A 82 -23.90 -49.70 3.51
CA ASN A 82 -24.64 -50.92 3.68
C ASN A 82 -26.00 -50.73 4.38
N THR A 83 -26.08 -49.75 5.31
CA THR A 83 -27.34 -49.44 6.01
C THR A 83 -28.37 -48.89 5.05
N LEU A 84 -27.99 -47.94 4.20
CA LEU A 84 -28.89 -47.33 3.23
C LEU A 84 -29.21 -48.26 2.06
N ALA A 85 -28.23 -48.99 1.57
CA ALA A 85 -28.44 -50.00 0.52
C ALA A 85 -29.44 -51.08 0.96
N GLY A 86 -29.32 -51.57 2.23
CA GLY A 86 -30.25 -52.54 2.81
C GLY A 86 -31.70 -51.97 2.93
N ALA A 87 -31.80 -50.70 3.32
CA ALA A 87 -33.10 -50.03 3.41
C ALA A 87 -33.78 -49.91 2.03
N TYR A 88 -33.04 -49.56 0.97
CA TYR A 88 -33.56 -49.50 -0.39
C TYR A 88 -33.97 -50.88 -0.91
N VAL A 89 -33.17 -51.89 -0.69
CA VAL A 89 -33.49 -53.27 -1.07
C VAL A 89 -34.78 -53.76 -0.38
N LYS A 90 -34.93 -53.47 0.92
CA LYS A 90 -36.15 -53.80 1.68
C LYS A 90 -37.39 -53.10 1.13
N ALA A 91 -37.28 -51.79 0.87
CA ALA A 91 -38.40 -51.00 0.28
C ALA A 91 -38.81 -51.49 -1.11
N LEU A 92 -37.82 -51.85 -1.94
CA LEU A 92 -38.09 -52.41 -3.27
C LEU A 92 -38.83 -53.76 -3.20
N LYS A 93 -38.46 -54.64 -2.24
CA LYS A 93 -39.18 -55.90 -2.01
C LYS A 93 -40.63 -55.67 -1.54
N GLU A 94 -40.83 -54.78 -0.59
CA GLU A 94 -42.15 -54.40 -0.11
C GLU A 94 -43.04 -53.84 -1.24
N LEU A 95 -42.48 -53.07 -2.19
CA LEU A 95 -43.19 -52.62 -3.38
C LEU A 95 -43.56 -53.77 -4.32
N SER A 96 -42.63 -54.71 -4.55
CA SER A 96 -42.92 -55.91 -5.36
C SER A 96 -44.03 -56.73 -4.76
N ASP A 97 -43.98 -57.01 -3.48
CA ASP A 97 -44.97 -57.87 -2.77
C ASP A 97 -46.34 -57.18 -2.70
N ASN A 98 -46.38 -55.86 -2.37
CA ASN A 98 -47.66 -55.17 -2.16
C ASN A 98 -48.40 -54.87 -3.47
N TYR A 99 -47.74 -54.75 -4.60
CA TYR A 99 -48.30 -54.33 -5.89
C TYR A 99 -48.14 -55.38 -6.96
N GLY A 100 -47.63 -56.58 -6.63
CA GLY A 100 -47.48 -57.69 -7.61
C GLY A 100 -46.53 -57.37 -8.74
N LEU A 101 -45.51 -56.53 -8.47
CA LEU A 101 -44.54 -56.13 -9.47
C LEU A 101 -43.40 -57.18 -9.56
N LYS A 102 -42.85 -57.33 -10.76
CA LYS A 102 -41.70 -58.23 -10.93
C LYS A 102 -40.48 -57.70 -10.30
N GLU A 103 -39.75 -58.45 -9.47
CA GLU A 103 -38.43 -58.10 -8.96
C GLU A 103 -37.42 -58.05 -10.11
N ASP A 104 -37.08 -56.85 -10.58
CA ASP A 104 -36.11 -56.61 -11.66
C ASP A 104 -34.92 -55.75 -11.25
N PHE A 105 -34.70 -55.54 -9.92
CA PHE A 105 -33.64 -54.76 -9.41
C PHE A 105 -32.39 -55.57 -9.12
N GLY A 106 -31.26 -55.15 -9.74
CA GLY A 106 -29.93 -55.71 -9.52
C GLY A 106 -29.02 -54.73 -8.77
N ALA A 107 -27.80 -55.16 -8.53
CA ALA A 107 -26.77 -54.34 -7.87
C ALA A 107 -26.56 -52.96 -8.54
N SER A 108 -26.63 -52.91 -9.88
CA SER A 108 -26.52 -51.68 -10.64
C SER A 108 -27.68 -50.70 -10.43
N THR A 109 -28.89 -51.20 -10.13
CA THR A 109 -30.05 -50.40 -9.78
C THR A 109 -29.89 -49.78 -8.39
N VAL A 110 -29.51 -50.63 -7.41
CA VAL A 110 -29.29 -50.18 -6.01
C VAL A 110 -28.12 -49.20 -5.92
N ALA A 111 -27.06 -49.42 -6.68
CA ALA A 111 -25.91 -48.51 -6.73
C ALA A 111 -26.21 -47.11 -7.26
N ARG A 112 -27.33 -46.93 -8.04
CA ARG A 112 -27.74 -45.62 -8.57
C ARG A 112 -28.56 -44.78 -7.59
N PHE A 113 -29.03 -45.38 -6.49
CA PHE A 113 -29.74 -44.59 -5.50
C PHE A 113 -28.77 -43.61 -4.78
N PRO A 114 -29.23 -42.40 -4.47
CA PRO A 114 -28.41 -41.40 -3.79
C PRO A 114 -27.76 -41.98 -2.52
N ASP A 115 -26.49 -41.62 -2.30
CA ASP A 115 -25.73 -41.94 -1.10
C ASP A 115 -25.52 -43.45 -0.79
N VAL A 116 -25.86 -44.36 -1.71
CA VAL A 116 -25.55 -45.79 -1.59
C VAL A 116 -24.08 -46.07 -1.88
N LEU A 117 -23.50 -45.42 -2.89
CA LEU A 117 -22.08 -45.42 -3.14
C LEU A 117 -21.51 -44.05 -2.71
N VAL A 118 -20.64 -44.07 -1.71
CA VAL A 118 -20.00 -42.88 -1.21
C VAL A 118 -18.52 -42.93 -1.56
N VAL A 119 -18.07 -41.94 -2.32
CA VAL A 119 -16.61 -41.75 -2.59
C VAL A 119 -15.99 -41.13 -1.35
N ARG A 120 -15.25 -41.89 -0.59
CA ARG A 120 -14.43 -41.38 0.52
C ARG A 120 -13.05 -41.07 0.00
N LYS A 121 -12.64 -39.81 0.15
CA LYS A 121 -11.23 -39.46 0.08
C LYS A 121 -10.60 -39.89 1.40
N SER A 122 -9.38 -40.44 1.35
CA SER A 122 -8.61 -40.73 2.57
C SER A 122 -8.46 -39.46 3.42
N GLU A 123 -8.56 -39.59 4.73
CA GLU A 123 -8.27 -38.48 5.63
C GLU A 123 -6.81 -38.05 5.42
N GLU A 124 -6.62 -36.84 4.89
CA GLU A 124 -5.31 -36.27 4.69
C GLU A 124 -4.78 -35.73 6.02
N ASP A 125 -3.51 -35.98 6.35
CA ASP A 125 -2.87 -35.41 7.54
C ASP A 125 -2.75 -33.90 7.38
N GLU A 126 -3.54 -33.14 8.15
CA GLU A 126 -3.52 -31.66 8.16
C GLU A 126 -2.13 -31.08 8.41
N ASN A 127 -1.29 -31.75 9.21
CA ASN A 127 0.06 -31.28 9.49
C ASN A 127 0.97 -31.47 8.27
N LYS A 128 0.81 -32.60 7.58
CA LYS A 128 1.53 -32.86 6.33
C LYS A 128 1.18 -31.82 5.29
N ILE A 129 -0.11 -31.61 5.03
CA ILE A 129 -0.58 -30.59 4.05
C ILE A 129 -0.08 -29.20 4.44
N TRP A 130 -0.13 -28.83 5.73
CA TRP A 130 0.39 -27.54 6.17
C TRP A 130 1.90 -27.39 5.89
N GLN A 131 2.71 -28.41 6.10
CA GLN A 131 4.16 -28.31 5.82
C GLN A 131 4.44 -28.12 4.32
N LEU A 132 3.67 -28.78 3.47
CA LEU A 132 3.77 -28.59 2.01
C LEU A 132 3.38 -27.15 1.62
N VAL A 133 2.23 -26.68 2.11
CA VAL A 133 1.77 -25.28 1.87
C VAL A 133 2.77 -24.27 2.40
N LYS A 134 3.31 -24.49 3.60
CA LYS A 134 4.30 -23.59 4.21
C LYS A 134 5.55 -23.45 3.35
N THR A 135 6.05 -24.55 2.77
CA THR A 135 7.22 -24.52 1.88
C THR A 135 6.98 -23.63 0.65
N VAL A 136 5.78 -23.67 0.08
CA VAL A 136 5.42 -22.82 -1.08
C VAL A 136 5.13 -21.38 -0.62
N ALA A 137 4.51 -21.22 0.55
CA ALA A 137 4.24 -19.91 1.14
C ALA A 137 5.52 -19.15 1.49
N ASP A 138 6.58 -19.83 1.98
CA ASP A 138 7.88 -19.21 2.24
C ASP A 138 8.43 -18.55 0.96
N GLU A 139 8.41 -19.24 -0.18
CA GLU A 139 8.87 -18.69 -1.45
C GLU A 139 7.98 -17.54 -1.95
N ALA A 140 6.65 -17.67 -1.81
CA ALA A 140 5.73 -16.62 -2.18
C ALA A 140 5.97 -15.35 -1.35
N VAL A 141 6.18 -15.50 -0.04
CA VAL A 141 6.49 -14.39 0.89
C VAL A 141 7.85 -13.76 0.58
N GLU A 142 8.86 -14.53 0.24
CA GLU A 142 10.17 -13.98 -0.17
C GLU A 142 10.05 -13.10 -1.40
N LYS A 143 9.36 -13.56 -2.45
CA LYS A 143 9.10 -12.78 -3.66
C LYS A 143 8.26 -11.52 -3.35
N PHE A 144 7.27 -11.65 -2.49
CA PHE A 144 6.44 -10.54 -2.02
C PHE A 144 7.27 -9.46 -1.30
N ILE A 145 8.13 -9.87 -0.36
CA ILE A 145 9.00 -8.95 0.39
C ILE A 145 10.02 -8.29 -0.54
N GLU A 146 10.59 -9.04 -1.48
CA GLU A 146 11.56 -8.50 -2.43
C GLU A 146 10.92 -7.44 -3.35
N MET A 147 9.72 -7.70 -3.86
CA MET A 147 8.97 -6.71 -4.63
C MET A 147 8.74 -5.43 -3.83
N ARG A 148 8.33 -5.54 -2.55
CA ARG A 148 8.10 -4.39 -1.66
C ARG A 148 9.37 -3.59 -1.40
N LYS A 149 10.54 -4.25 -1.30
CA LYS A 149 11.84 -3.58 -1.16
C LYS A 149 12.21 -2.82 -2.42
N VAL A 150 12.06 -3.44 -3.60
CA VAL A 150 12.36 -2.80 -4.89
C VAL A 150 11.49 -1.57 -5.12
N GLU A 151 10.19 -1.70 -4.84
CA GLU A 151 9.25 -0.59 -4.96
C GLU A 151 9.52 0.50 -3.92
N GLY A 152 9.78 0.13 -2.67
CA GLY A 152 10.16 1.06 -1.60
C GLY A 152 11.41 1.87 -1.95
N LYS A 153 12.41 1.23 -2.59
CA LYS A 153 13.60 1.95 -3.08
C LYS A 153 13.24 2.98 -4.16
N ARG A 154 12.37 2.65 -5.10
CA ARG A 154 11.92 3.60 -6.13
C ARG A 154 11.19 4.79 -5.53
N MET A 155 10.34 4.53 -4.52
CA MET A 155 9.64 5.59 -3.78
C MET A 155 10.62 6.49 -3.03
N TYR A 156 11.63 5.91 -2.39
CA TYR A 156 12.70 6.66 -1.74
C TYR A 156 13.42 7.58 -2.72
N ASP A 157 13.86 7.04 -3.86
CA ASP A 157 14.59 7.80 -4.89
C ASP A 157 13.72 8.95 -5.45
N ASP A 158 12.42 8.71 -5.66
CA ASP A 158 11.47 9.73 -6.12
C ASP A 158 11.28 10.85 -5.08
N VAL A 159 11.02 10.51 -3.81
CA VAL A 159 10.89 11.49 -2.72
C VAL A 159 12.18 12.29 -2.54
N TYR A 160 13.33 11.63 -2.60
CA TYR A 160 14.63 12.29 -2.50
C TYR A 160 14.85 13.30 -3.62
N SER A 161 14.57 12.93 -4.88
CA SER A 161 14.69 13.80 -6.04
C SER A 161 13.77 15.03 -5.94
N ARG A 162 12.49 14.83 -5.55
CA ARG A 162 11.53 15.93 -5.36
C ARG A 162 11.93 16.85 -4.20
N SER A 163 12.44 16.27 -3.12
CA SER A 163 12.96 17.06 -2.00
C SER A 163 14.15 17.93 -2.40
N GLN A 164 14.99 17.46 -3.34
CA GLN A 164 16.09 18.25 -3.89
C GLN A 164 15.55 19.41 -4.74
N PHE A 165 14.57 19.19 -5.58
CA PHE A 165 13.90 20.27 -6.34
C PHE A 165 13.35 21.36 -5.41
N ILE A 166 12.76 20.98 -4.26
CA ILE A 166 12.28 21.95 -3.28
C ILE A 166 13.44 22.76 -2.70
N LEU A 167 14.57 22.11 -2.33
CA LEU A 167 15.76 22.81 -1.81
C LEU A 167 16.37 23.78 -2.82
N ASP A 168 16.42 23.38 -4.09
CA ASP A 168 16.93 24.23 -5.17
C ASP A 168 16.04 25.45 -5.37
N THR A 169 14.72 25.24 -5.27
CA THR A 169 13.73 26.33 -5.33
C THR A 169 13.83 27.26 -4.12
N VAL A 170 14.10 26.73 -2.92
CA VAL A 170 14.34 27.55 -1.71
C VAL A 170 15.58 28.42 -1.92
N SER A 171 16.67 27.88 -2.50
CA SER A 171 17.87 28.67 -2.82
C SER A 171 17.54 29.84 -3.76
N PHE A 172 16.75 29.57 -4.81
CA PHE A 172 16.29 30.62 -5.73
C PHE A 172 15.49 31.72 -5.00
N ILE A 173 14.59 31.34 -4.09
CA ILE A 173 13.80 32.29 -3.31
C ILE A 173 14.67 33.15 -2.41
N GLU A 174 15.68 32.55 -1.75
CA GLU A 174 16.66 33.25 -0.90
C GLU A 174 17.48 34.28 -1.68
N GLU A 175 17.84 33.97 -2.92
CA GLU A 175 18.59 34.89 -3.79
C GLU A 175 17.69 35.97 -4.39
N ARG A 176 16.46 35.66 -4.75
CA ARG A 176 15.52 36.60 -5.39
C ARG A 176 14.87 37.57 -4.40
N SER A 177 14.58 37.12 -3.15
CA SER A 177 13.88 37.93 -2.15
C SER A 177 14.55 39.28 -1.84
N PRO A 178 15.88 39.40 -1.65
CA PRO A 178 16.53 40.68 -1.49
C PRO A 178 16.42 41.59 -2.73
N GLN A 179 16.41 41.00 -3.93
CA GLN A 179 16.29 41.76 -5.17
C GLN A 179 14.92 42.43 -5.30
N THR A 180 13.86 41.78 -4.83
CA THR A 180 12.50 42.36 -4.84
C THR A 180 12.40 43.59 -3.96
N VAL A 181 13.15 43.65 -2.85
CA VAL A 181 13.20 44.84 -1.99
C VAL A 181 13.91 45.98 -2.71
N ASN A 182 15.02 45.73 -3.42
CA ASN A 182 15.73 46.74 -4.19
C ASN A 182 14.85 47.26 -5.35
N GLU A 183 14.21 46.37 -6.09
CA GLU A 183 13.28 46.77 -7.17
C GLU A 183 12.08 47.61 -6.66
N TYR A 184 11.60 47.29 -5.45
CA TYR A 184 10.56 48.06 -4.80
C TYR A 184 11.06 49.47 -4.45
N ASN A 185 12.25 49.59 -3.86
CA ASN A 185 12.90 50.85 -3.53
C ASN A 185 13.03 51.74 -4.79
N ASP A 186 13.55 51.17 -5.89
CA ASP A 186 13.75 51.91 -7.15
C ASP A 186 12.44 52.42 -7.72
N LYS A 187 11.41 51.58 -7.78
CA LYS A 187 10.07 51.96 -8.22
C LYS A 187 9.41 53.01 -7.32
N LEU A 188 9.65 52.91 -6.00
CA LEU A 188 9.09 53.89 -5.05
C LEU A 188 9.76 55.23 -5.25
N VAL A 189 11.09 55.33 -5.40
CA VAL A 189 11.83 56.55 -5.69
C VAL A 189 11.32 57.18 -7.00
N GLU A 190 11.23 56.39 -8.07
CA GLU A 190 10.73 56.89 -9.36
C GLU A 190 9.30 57.44 -9.25
N ARG A 191 8.42 56.73 -8.56
CA ARG A 191 7.03 57.13 -8.38
C ARG A 191 6.88 58.40 -7.56
N VAL A 192 7.73 58.56 -6.52
CA VAL A 192 7.74 59.78 -5.69
C VAL A 192 8.25 60.98 -6.50
N HIS A 193 9.31 60.81 -7.32
CA HIS A 193 9.76 61.87 -8.24
C HIS A 193 8.70 62.28 -9.26
N GLU A 194 7.98 61.33 -9.85
CA GLU A 194 6.87 61.66 -10.76
C GLU A 194 5.79 62.48 -10.10
N LEU A 195 5.48 62.25 -8.82
CA LEU A 195 4.40 62.91 -8.08
C LEU A 195 4.80 64.26 -7.50
N LEU A 196 6.03 64.42 -7.04
CA LEU A 196 6.48 65.61 -6.35
C LEU A 196 7.15 66.66 -7.27
N GLY A 197 7.56 66.26 -8.49
CA GLY A 197 8.32 67.15 -9.38
C GLY A 197 9.61 67.65 -8.71
N ASP A 198 9.81 69.00 -8.65
CA ASP A 198 11.01 69.60 -8.08
C ASP A 198 11.04 69.73 -6.54
N VAL A 199 10.10 69.10 -5.83
CA VAL A 199 10.09 69.11 -4.36
C VAL A 199 11.13 68.14 -3.80
N SER A 200 11.91 68.56 -2.79
CA SER A 200 12.93 67.74 -2.17
C SER A 200 12.32 66.50 -1.49
N LEU A 201 12.90 65.34 -1.80
CA LEU A 201 12.51 64.05 -1.22
C LEU A 201 12.98 63.98 0.25
N ASP A 202 12.12 63.51 1.16
CA ASP A 202 12.50 63.17 2.52
C ASP A 202 13.07 61.71 2.53
N GLU A 203 14.40 61.62 2.47
CA GLU A 203 15.12 60.34 2.43
C GLU A 203 14.84 59.45 3.66
N ASN A 204 14.63 60.02 4.84
CA ASN A 204 14.34 59.26 6.06
C ASN A 204 12.95 58.56 5.95
N ARG A 205 12.01 59.26 5.41
CA ARG A 205 10.65 58.71 5.20
C ARG A 205 10.64 57.60 4.15
N LEU A 206 11.41 57.75 3.08
CA LEU A 206 11.62 56.73 2.07
C LEU A 206 12.24 55.45 2.65
N LEU A 207 13.32 55.63 3.42
CA LEU A 207 13.99 54.50 4.08
C LEU A 207 13.08 53.73 5.07
N GLN A 208 12.21 54.48 5.79
CA GLN A 208 11.21 53.86 6.67
C GLN A 208 10.21 52.99 5.88
N GLU A 209 9.69 53.48 4.78
CA GLU A 209 8.74 52.71 3.93
C GLU A 209 9.42 51.47 3.33
N VAL A 210 10.64 51.57 2.85
CA VAL A 210 11.40 50.43 2.34
C VAL A 210 11.69 49.43 3.45
N ALA A 211 12.01 49.84 4.67
CA ALA A 211 12.20 48.94 5.79
C ALA A 211 10.93 48.21 6.19
N ILE A 212 9.79 48.90 6.23
CA ILE A 212 8.47 48.26 6.49
C ILE A 212 8.13 47.24 5.41
N TYR A 213 8.38 47.59 4.14
CA TYR A 213 8.18 46.65 3.04
C TYR A 213 9.09 45.44 3.14
N ALA A 214 10.40 45.65 3.41
CA ALA A 214 11.37 44.58 3.56
C ALA A 214 10.97 43.58 4.67
N ASP A 215 10.50 44.10 5.81
CA ASP A 215 10.02 43.27 6.92
C ASP A 215 8.75 42.45 6.51
N LYS A 216 7.83 43.11 5.81
CA LYS A 216 6.59 42.47 5.33
C LYS A 216 6.86 41.30 4.35
N VAL A 217 7.84 41.41 3.48
CA VAL A 217 8.19 40.40 2.48
C VAL A 217 9.31 39.45 2.92
N ALA A 218 9.81 39.62 4.15
CA ALA A 218 10.86 38.74 4.69
C ALA A 218 10.41 37.29 4.76
N VAL A 219 11.16 36.40 4.12
CA VAL A 219 10.88 34.93 4.06
C VAL A 219 12.05 34.10 4.62
N ALA A 220 13.03 34.76 5.23
CA ALA A 220 14.24 34.10 5.70
C ALA A 220 13.97 33.03 6.78
N GLU A 221 13.02 33.27 7.67
CA GLU A 221 12.63 32.31 8.70
C GLU A 221 11.97 31.07 8.09
N GLU A 222 11.04 31.27 7.16
CA GLU A 222 10.33 30.20 6.48
C GLU A 222 11.26 29.35 5.62
N THR A 223 12.23 29.94 4.93
CA THR A 223 13.20 29.16 4.13
C THR A 223 14.12 28.32 5.01
N VAL A 224 14.60 28.84 6.15
CA VAL A 224 15.39 28.07 7.11
C VAL A 224 14.59 26.91 7.70
N ARG A 225 13.32 27.16 8.09
CA ARG A 225 12.43 26.10 8.60
C ARG A 225 12.16 25.05 7.53
N LEU A 226 11.89 25.48 6.29
CA LEU A 226 11.64 24.57 5.18
C LEU A 226 12.84 23.65 4.90
N ARG A 227 14.08 24.20 4.92
CA ARG A 227 15.30 23.38 4.83
C ARG A 227 15.41 22.36 5.96
N SER A 228 15.13 22.78 7.19
CA SER A 228 15.15 21.89 8.36
C SER A 228 14.15 20.76 8.22
N HIS A 229 12.92 21.06 7.79
CA HIS A 229 11.89 20.04 7.60
C HIS A 229 12.22 19.06 6.46
N ILE A 230 12.81 19.53 5.37
CA ILE A 230 13.28 18.66 4.28
C ILE A 230 14.43 17.76 4.74
N SER A 231 15.34 18.26 5.56
CA SER A 231 16.40 17.42 6.15
C SER A 231 15.81 16.31 7.02
N GLN A 232 14.87 16.64 7.91
CA GLN A 232 14.17 15.66 8.75
C GLN A 232 13.38 14.65 7.92
N LEU A 233 12.73 15.09 6.82
CA LEU A 233 12.03 14.19 5.88
C LEU A 233 13.00 13.13 5.32
N ARG A 234 14.18 13.54 4.86
CA ARG A 234 15.22 12.65 4.33
C ARG A 234 15.75 11.68 5.39
N ASP A 235 15.91 12.14 6.62
CA ASP A 235 16.34 11.29 7.73
C ASP A 235 15.30 10.21 8.03
N PHE A 236 14.01 10.58 8.08
CA PHE A 236 12.93 9.64 8.35
C PHE A 236 12.74 8.60 7.25
N ILE A 237 12.78 8.98 5.96
CA ILE A 237 12.69 8.00 4.88
C ILE A 237 13.92 7.08 4.77
N SER A 238 15.04 7.47 5.38
CA SER A 238 16.26 6.66 5.45
C SER A 238 16.26 5.70 6.64
N SER A 239 15.41 5.93 7.65
CA SER A 239 15.32 5.09 8.85
C SER A 239 14.58 3.78 8.60
N ASP A 240 14.82 2.79 9.47
CA ASP A 240 14.10 1.51 9.47
C ASP A 240 12.92 1.49 10.46
N GLU A 241 12.53 2.65 11.02
CA GLU A 241 11.42 2.78 11.94
C GLU A 241 10.09 3.02 11.23
N ALA A 242 8.99 2.73 11.91
CA ALA A 242 7.64 3.07 11.43
C ALA A 242 7.41 4.59 11.52
N VAL A 243 7.63 5.31 10.43
CA VAL A 243 7.68 6.79 10.41
C VAL A 243 6.42 7.47 9.85
N GLY A 244 5.42 6.73 9.40
CA GLY A 244 4.27 7.27 8.66
C GLY A 244 3.61 8.52 9.29
N ARG A 245 3.31 8.51 10.61
CA ARG A 245 2.71 9.68 11.29
C ARG A 245 3.67 10.88 11.38
N LYS A 246 4.97 10.61 11.57
CA LYS A 246 5.99 11.67 11.63
C LYS A 246 6.13 12.34 10.27
N LEU A 247 6.07 11.55 9.21
CA LEU A 247 6.13 12.03 7.82
C LEU A 247 4.89 12.86 7.46
N ASP A 248 3.68 12.42 7.82
CA ASP A 248 2.46 13.20 7.61
C ASP A 248 2.53 14.58 8.28
N PHE A 249 3.03 14.64 9.52
CA PHE A 249 3.23 15.89 10.24
C PHE A 249 4.24 16.80 9.52
N LEU A 250 5.40 16.26 9.11
CA LEU A 250 6.40 17.03 8.38
C LEU A 250 5.88 17.60 7.06
N ILE A 251 5.09 16.84 6.31
CA ILE A 251 4.46 17.34 5.08
C ILE A 251 3.51 18.50 5.36
N GLN A 252 2.79 18.47 6.48
CA GLN A 252 1.93 19.59 6.87
C GLN A 252 2.76 20.84 7.20
N GLU A 253 3.88 20.71 7.93
CA GLU A 253 4.76 21.83 8.22
C GLU A 253 5.46 22.37 6.96
N ILE A 254 5.95 21.51 6.08
CA ILE A 254 6.52 21.89 4.78
C ILE A 254 5.50 22.70 3.96
N ASN A 255 4.25 22.24 3.92
CA ASN A 255 3.18 22.94 3.21
C ASN A 255 2.84 24.28 3.88
N ARG A 256 2.85 24.34 5.20
CA ARG A 256 2.62 25.58 5.98
C ARG A 256 3.68 26.63 5.67
N GLU A 257 4.96 26.29 5.75
CA GLU A 257 6.05 27.22 5.45
C GLU A 257 5.99 27.69 3.98
N THR A 258 5.69 26.78 3.05
CA THR A 258 5.50 27.10 1.63
C THR A 258 4.34 28.09 1.41
N ASN A 259 3.23 27.90 2.13
CA ASN A 259 2.06 28.81 2.07
C ASN A 259 2.43 30.19 2.62
N THR A 260 3.21 30.25 3.70
CA THR A 260 3.64 31.52 4.30
C THR A 260 4.55 32.28 3.35
N ILE A 261 5.53 31.61 2.71
CA ILE A 261 6.37 32.19 1.65
C ILE A 261 5.46 32.76 0.53
N GLY A 262 4.49 31.98 0.05
CA GLY A 262 3.58 32.42 -1.01
C GLY A 262 2.70 33.61 -0.63
N SER A 263 2.32 33.74 0.64
CA SER A 263 1.52 34.88 1.12
C SER A 263 2.32 36.16 1.37
N LYS A 264 3.62 36.02 1.71
CA LYS A 264 4.52 37.14 1.92
C LYS A 264 5.15 37.66 0.64
N CYS A 265 5.34 36.78 -0.36
CA CYS A 265 6.00 37.17 -1.60
C CYS A 265 5.13 38.17 -2.39
N ASN A 266 5.78 39.23 -2.89
CA ASN A 266 5.18 40.22 -3.81
C ASN A 266 5.93 40.21 -5.16
N ASP A 267 6.30 38.99 -5.61
CA ASP A 267 7.07 38.74 -6.83
C ASP A 267 6.46 37.58 -7.61
N VAL A 268 6.26 37.78 -8.91
CA VAL A 268 5.59 36.78 -9.79
C VAL A 268 6.44 35.53 -9.99
N GLU A 269 7.78 35.66 -9.99
CA GLU A 269 8.68 34.52 -10.16
C GLU A 269 8.67 33.63 -8.93
N ILE A 270 8.75 34.26 -7.73
CA ILE A 270 8.63 33.54 -6.46
C ILE A 270 7.25 32.86 -6.37
N ALA A 271 6.17 33.57 -6.72
CA ALA A 271 4.82 33.00 -6.70
C ALA A 271 4.68 31.76 -7.60
N ARG A 272 5.25 31.77 -8.80
CA ARG A 272 5.28 30.61 -9.70
C ARG A 272 6.05 29.44 -9.07
N LYS A 273 7.22 29.71 -8.51
CA LYS A 273 8.04 28.70 -7.83
C LYS A 273 7.34 28.08 -6.62
N VAL A 274 6.59 28.88 -5.85
CA VAL A 274 5.76 28.37 -4.76
C VAL A 274 4.67 27.42 -5.25
N VAL A 275 4.06 27.67 -6.40
CA VAL A 275 3.09 26.74 -7.02
C VAL A 275 3.77 25.43 -7.41
N ASP A 276 4.96 25.48 -8.01
CA ASP A 276 5.72 24.29 -8.38
C ASP A 276 6.08 23.47 -7.12
N VAL A 277 6.54 24.13 -6.06
CA VAL A 277 6.86 23.48 -4.77
C VAL A 277 5.63 22.78 -4.19
N LYS A 278 4.46 23.43 -4.20
CA LYS A 278 3.20 22.83 -3.72
C LYS A 278 2.84 21.56 -4.49
N ALA A 279 3.03 21.57 -5.80
CA ALA A 279 2.78 20.41 -6.63
C ALA A 279 3.74 19.24 -6.27
N GLU A 280 5.02 19.54 -6.00
CA GLU A 280 5.97 18.51 -5.57
C GLU A 280 5.68 17.99 -4.16
N ILE A 281 5.27 18.86 -3.23
CA ILE A 281 4.85 18.46 -1.87
C ILE A 281 3.67 17.46 -1.93
N GLU A 282 2.67 17.69 -2.79
CA GLU A 282 1.54 16.77 -2.91
C GLU A 282 1.96 15.42 -3.50
N LYS A 283 2.84 15.41 -4.51
CA LYS A 283 3.42 14.17 -5.03
C LYS A 283 4.23 13.39 -3.97
N ILE A 284 5.03 14.09 -3.15
CA ILE A 284 5.75 13.48 -2.02
C ILE A 284 4.74 12.87 -1.03
N ARG A 285 3.66 13.58 -0.71
CA ARG A 285 2.62 13.12 0.19
C ARG A 285 1.98 11.81 -0.29
N GLU A 286 1.63 11.72 -1.58
CA GLU A 286 1.09 10.49 -2.18
C GLU A 286 2.06 9.31 -2.05
N GLN A 287 3.36 9.53 -2.27
CA GLN A 287 4.38 8.48 -2.10
C GLN A 287 4.49 8.02 -0.64
N ILE A 288 4.55 8.97 0.30
CA ILE A 288 4.70 8.68 1.73
C ILE A 288 3.53 7.86 2.27
N GLN A 289 2.32 8.05 1.77
CA GLN A 289 1.15 7.26 2.18
C GLN A 289 1.29 5.77 1.85
N ASN A 290 2.14 5.40 0.91
CA ASN A 290 2.39 4.01 0.50
C ASN A 290 3.67 3.41 1.10
N ILE A 291 4.34 4.12 2.02
CA ILE A 291 5.58 3.68 2.69
C ILE A 291 5.28 3.05 4.06
N GLU A 292 5.94 1.91 4.33
CA GLU A 292 6.00 1.23 5.63
C GLU A 292 7.42 1.27 6.19
#